data_b490fa448f6202fd3836a9f46177cd94
#
_entry.id   b490fa448f6202fd3836a9f46177cd94
#
_cell.length_a   1.000
_cell.length_b   1.000
_cell.length_c   1.000
_cell.angle_alpha   90.00
_cell.angle_beta   90.00
_cell.angle_gamma   90.00
#
_symmetry.space_group_name_H-M   'P 1'
#
loop_
_entity.id
_entity.type
_entity.pdbx_description
1 polymer ?
#
loop_
_entity_poly.entity_id
_entity_poly.type
_entity_poly.pdbx_seq_one_letter_code
_entity_poly.pdbx_strand_id
1 'polypeptide(L)'
;SIKEPVEIGKDHGVFLNNGKDCVRSFLHKQTEESLRVSGAVNEQGYVDLDTGAILFDSELLMALLGLITTENKLDNNKFYKFVNEKSRVSFYGDFLYPLAESSTLEDYYREKPEGEDTPELRECRKEIWEALHDFSLKLICLSPAEFIHFGTTWELLQLVTHDVEDYEFLDWKKQVLSTSVSGDFAAHNSYIGKKVCPGKDCYFENSFILGKSAVGDNTILSCVYLRDTEVPAEIVLHGLLLNGQKHIVRIYGIHDNPKDLLAPGHRFLGEDAEAFLQAAGIRPDTYTTLWEAPIYPVCESRYEAVQMALIVYRMAKGSASPEEIRRWQESPKMSLCQSFNEANTKALYEWLYELENRILSSRFIWALEDGVYYREALKLLGNRGITEPVYRNLLHDIQDAKDPLKVRAYYALSRFMK
;
A
#
# COMPACT_ATOMS: atom_id res chain seq x y z
N SER A 1 12.14 11.99 -17.21
CA SER A 1 12.76 10.64 -17.16
C SER A 1 13.86 10.57 -16.13
N ILE A 2 14.27 9.36 -15.82
CA ILE A 2 15.51 9.01 -15.14
C ILE A 2 16.26 7.96 -15.96
N LYS A 3 17.56 7.77 -15.68
CA LYS A 3 18.36 6.73 -16.34
C LYS A 3 18.31 5.44 -15.51
N GLU A 4 17.72 4.40 -16.08
CA GLU A 4 17.62 3.08 -15.45
C GLU A 4 18.16 1.98 -16.37
N PRO A 5 18.63 0.84 -15.82
CA PRO A 5 19.00 -0.33 -16.62
C PRO A 5 17.87 -0.81 -17.52
N VAL A 6 18.20 -1.32 -18.70
CA VAL A 6 17.19 -1.78 -19.67
C VAL A 6 16.28 -2.88 -19.13
N GLU A 7 16.76 -3.67 -18.19
CA GLU A 7 16.01 -4.73 -17.50
C GLU A 7 14.79 -4.17 -16.76
N ILE A 8 14.86 -2.93 -16.23
CA ILE A 8 13.75 -2.23 -15.60
C ILE A 8 12.84 -1.64 -16.70
N GLY A 9 13.42 -1.14 -17.78
CA GLY A 9 12.70 -0.51 -18.89
C GLY A 9 11.66 -1.39 -19.57
N LYS A 10 11.84 -2.73 -19.56
CA LYS A 10 10.90 -3.66 -20.22
C LYS A 10 9.48 -3.66 -19.60
N ASP A 11 9.36 -3.33 -18.32
CA ASP A 11 8.10 -3.37 -17.58
C ASP A 11 7.44 -1.97 -17.45
N HIS A 12 8.11 -0.94 -18.00
CA HIS A 12 7.72 0.47 -17.91
C HIS A 12 7.63 1.17 -19.26
N GLY A 13 7.32 2.44 -19.23
CA GLY A 13 7.46 3.34 -20.38
C GLY A 13 8.91 3.78 -20.54
N VAL A 14 9.38 3.83 -21.79
CA VAL A 14 10.71 4.32 -22.15
C VAL A 14 10.59 5.40 -23.21
N PHE A 15 11.30 6.51 -23.01
CA PHE A 15 11.36 7.58 -23.96
C PHE A 15 12.57 7.45 -24.89
N LEU A 16 12.33 7.61 -26.17
CA LEU A 16 13.39 7.79 -27.16
C LEU A 16 13.53 9.27 -27.48
N ASN A 17 14.66 9.86 -27.12
CA ASN A 17 14.96 11.27 -27.35
C ASN A 17 15.35 11.50 -28.83
N ASN A 18 14.97 12.64 -29.41
CA ASN A 18 15.37 13.06 -30.76
C ASN A 18 16.74 13.77 -30.82
N GLY A 19 17.45 13.87 -29.68
CA GLY A 19 18.70 14.63 -29.53
C GLY A 19 18.53 16.14 -29.39
N LYS A 20 17.29 16.65 -29.24
CA LYS A 20 16.93 18.07 -29.09
C LYS A 20 15.94 18.29 -27.92
N ASP A 21 16.04 17.48 -26.89
CA ASP A 21 15.17 17.49 -25.69
C ASP A 21 13.68 17.20 -25.94
N CYS A 22 13.32 16.71 -27.15
CA CYS A 22 11.97 16.26 -27.43
C CYS A 22 11.89 14.74 -27.51
N VAL A 23 10.78 14.18 -27.10
CA VAL A 23 10.49 12.76 -27.23
C VAL A 23 10.17 12.44 -28.68
N ARG A 24 11.04 11.63 -29.30
CA ARG A 24 10.82 11.12 -30.65
C ARG A 24 9.75 10.03 -30.66
N SER A 25 9.88 9.07 -29.75
CA SER A 25 8.95 7.95 -29.61
C SER A 25 8.76 7.59 -28.13
N PHE A 26 7.56 7.17 -27.79
CA PHE A 26 7.22 6.58 -26.51
C PHE A 26 7.07 5.06 -26.68
N LEU A 27 7.86 4.28 -25.94
CA LEU A 27 7.93 2.82 -26.04
C LEU A 27 7.36 2.23 -24.75
N HIS A 28 6.13 1.72 -24.78
CA HIS A 28 5.46 1.21 -23.59
C HIS A 28 5.58 -0.29 -23.48
N LYS A 29 6.18 -0.78 -22.38
CA LYS A 29 6.33 -2.21 -22.03
C LYS A 29 6.88 -3.06 -23.18
N GLN A 30 7.98 -2.61 -23.76
CA GLN A 30 8.67 -3.29 -24.86
C GLN A 30 9.71 -4.28 -24.35
N THR A 31 10.01 -5.33 -25.14
CA THR A 31 11.09 -6.26 -24.82
C THR A 31 12.46 -5.56 -24.86
N GLU A 32 13.46 -6.06 -24.13
CA GLU A 32 14.82 -5.52 -24.17
C GLU A 32 15.38 -5.48 -25.60
N GLU A 33 15.12 -6.52 -26.40
CA GLU A 33 15.55 -6.59 -27.80
C GLU A 33 14.91 -5.44 -28.61
N SER A 34 13.62 -5.20 -28.45
CA SER A 34 12.91 -4.10 -29.08
C SER A 34 13.48 -2.74 -28.67
N LEU A 35 13.75 -2.53 -27.37
CA LEU A 35 14.37 -1.32 -26.87
C LEU A 35 15.77 -1.08 -27.45
N ARG A 36 16.58 -2.13 -27.60
CA ARG A 36 17.92 -2.05 -28.22
C ARG A 36 17.83 -1.74 -29.73
N VAL A 37 16.95 -2.42 -30.45
CA VAL A 37 16.75 -2.21 -31.89
C VAL A 37 16.22 -0.81 -32.20
N SER A 38 15.33 -0.27 -31.35
CA SER A 38 14.82 1.10 -31.50
C SER A 38 15.85 2.19 -31.23
N GLY A 39 17.01 1.84 -30.63
CA GLY A 39 18.04 2.79 -30.20
C GLY A 39 17.73 3.51 -28.89
N ALA A 40 16.79 2.98 -28.07
CA ALA A 40 16.45 3.56 -26.78
C ALA A 40 17.50 3.25 -25.68
N VAL A 41 18.34 2.22 -25.89
CA VAL A 41 19.37 1.82 -24.94
C VAL A 41 20.68 2.51 -25.28
N ASN A 42 21.27 3.22 -24.33
CA ASN A 42 22.58 3.88 -24.52
C ASN A 42 23.76 2.88 -24.45
N GLU A 43 24.98 3.37 -24.68
CA GLU A 43 26.21 2.54 -24.68
C GLU A 43 26.49 1.87 -23.32
N GLN A 44 25.98 2.39 -22.21
CA GLN A 44 26.12 1.86 -20.87
C GLN A 44 25.00 0.86 -20.49
N GLY A 45 24.02 0.63 -21.37
CA GLY A 45 22.91 -0.28 -21.12
C GLY A 45 21.71 0.37 -20.43
N TYR A 46 21.64 1.69 -20.34
CA TYR A 46 20.56 2.42 -19.69
C TYR A 46 19.54 2.97 -20.70
N VAL A 47 18.32 3.16 -20.21
CA VAL A 47 17.19 3.78 -20.94
C VAL A 47 16.72 5.05 -20.23
N ASP A 48 15.97 5.90 -20.95
CA ASP A 48 15.23 7.02 -20.36
C ASP A 48 13.86 6.51 -19.89
N LEU A 49 13.79 6.15 -18.60
CA LEU A 49 12.57 5.59 -18.01
C LEU A 49 11.52 6.67 -17.72
N ASP A 50 10.26 6.37 -17.99
CA ASP A 50 9.12 7.20 -17.57
C ASP A 50 8.96 7.10 -16.04
N THR A 51 8.93 8.25 -15.38
CA THR A 51 8.77 8.37 -13.92
C THR A 51 7.33 8.56 -13.48
N GLY A 52 6.38 8.63 -14.44
CA GLY A 52 4.99 8.96 -14.16
C GLY A 52 4.74 10.42 -13.79
N ALA A 53 5.76 11.28 -13.79
CA ALA A 53 5.62 12.69 -13.49
C ALA A 53 5.66 13.52 -14.80
N ILE A 54 4.60 14.28 -15.05
CA ILE A 54 4.45 15.09 -16.26
C ILE A 54 4.09 16.51 -15.85
N LEU A 55 4.80 17.48 -16.44
CA LEU A 55 4.47 18.89 -16.34
C LEU A 55 3.82 19.32 -17.66
N PHE A 56 2.65 19.89 -17.59
CA PHE A 56 1.95 20.40 -18.78
C PHE A 56 1.46 21.83 -18.52
N ASP A 57 1.41 22.60 -19.60
CA ASP A 57 0.91 23.96 -19.58
C ASP A 57 -0.62 24.04 -19.61
N SER A 58 -1.14 25.25 -19.60
CA SER A 58 -2.59 25.47 -19.59
C SER A 58 -3.26 25.08 -20.91
N GLU A 59 -2.54 25.10 -22.03
CA GLU A 59 -3.10 24.77 -23.34
C GLU A 59 -3.35 23.27 -23.44
N LEU A 60 -2.37 22.45 -23.05
CA LEU A 60 -2.53 21.00 -22.98
C LEU A 60 -3.59 20.60 -21.92
N LEU A 61 -3.61 21.29 -20.75
CA LEU A 61 -4.65 21.04 -19.75
C LEU A 61 -6.05 21.29 -20.31
N MET A 62 -6.23 22.37 -21.07
CA MET A 62 -7.53 22.67 -21.69
C MET A 62 -7.90 21.66 -22.77
N ALA A 63 -6.95 21.15 -23.54
CA ALA A 63 -7.19 20.08 -24.51
C ALA A 63 -7.65 18.78 -23.81
N LEU A 64 -6.97 18.38 -22.72
CA LEU A 64 -7.37 17.23 -21.89
C LEU A 64 -8.77 17.40 -21.29
N LEU A 65 -9.05 18.57 -20.72
CA LEU A 65 -10.38 18.88 -20.16
C LEU A 65 -11.47 18.87 -21.24
N GLY A 66 -11.16 19.28 -22.47
CA GLY A 66 -12.07 19.24 -23.61
C GLY A 66 -12.62 17.86 -23.94
N LEU A 67 -11.82 16.80 -23.66
CA LEU A 67 -12.24 15.41 -23.83
C LEU A 67 -13.42 15.01 -22.94
N ILE A 68 -13.55 15.61 -21.76
CA ILE A 68 -14.56 15.24 -20.75
C ILE A 68 -15.54 16.38 -20.41
N THR A 69 -15.45 17.53 -21.07
CA THR A 69 -16.31 18.69 -20.80
C THR A 69 -17.12 19.09 -22.02
N THR A 70 -18.26 19.73 -21.77
CA THR A 70 -19.08 20.45 -22.74
C THR A 70 -19.47 21.79 -22.11
N GLU A 71 -19.24 22.91 -22.81
CA GLU A 71 -19.50 24.29 -22.33
C GLU A 71 -18.82 24.56 -20.96
N ASN A 72 -17.58 24.10 -20.79
CA ASN A 72 -16.77 24.20 -19.55
C ASN A 72 -17.37 23.52 -18.31
N LYS A 73 -18.27 22.56 -18.49
CA LYS A 73 -18.83 21.73 -17.42
C LYS A 73 -18.52 20.27 -17.69
N LEU A 74 -18.32 19.50 -16.63
CA LEU A 74 -18.14 18.06 -16.75
C LEU A 74 -19.36 17.44 -17.47
N ASP A 75 -19.08 16.73 -18.55
CA ASP A 75 -20.05 15.94 -19.30
C ASP A 75 -19.90 14.48 -18.92
N ASN A 76 -20.85 13.95 -18.17
CA ASN A 76 -20.78 12.58 -17.67
C ASN A 76 -20.74 11.54 -18.79
N ASN A 77 -21.36 11.79 -19.96
CA ASN A 77 -21.33 10.85 -21.08
C ASN A 77 -19.93 10.79 -21.68
N LYS A 78 -19.28 11.95 -21.86
CA LYS A 78 -17.88 12.02 -22.29
C LYS A 78 -16.96 11.37 -21.27
N PHE A 79 -17.12 11.70 -19.98
CA PHE A 79 -16.30 11.12 -18.91
C PHE A 79 -16.38 9.60 -18.88
N TYR A 80 -17.58 9.02 -18.84
CA TYR A 80 -17.74 7.57 -18.81
C TYR A 80 -17.38 6.87 -20.13
N LYS A 81 -17.20 7.58 -21.22
CA LYS A 81 -16.65 7.05 -22.45
C LYS A 81 -15.18 6.65 -22.28
N PHE A 82 -14.38 7.47 -21.57
CA PHE A 82 -12.96 7.20 -21.30
C PHE A 82 -12.75 6.35 -20.06
N VAL A 83 -13.63 6.44 -19.06
CA VAL A 83 -13.49 5.79 -17.76
C VAL A 83 -14.47 4.63 -17.64
N ASN A 84 -14.13 3.50 -18.23
CA ASN A 84 -14.90 2.24 -18.14
C ASN A 84 -14.02 1.03 -18.48
N GLU A 85 -14.48 -0.18 -18.12
CA GLU A 85 -13.74 -1.42 -18.30
C GLU A 85 -13.56 -1.85 -19.78
N LYS A 86 -14.39 -1.36 -20.71
CA LYS A 86 -14.28 -1.72 -22.12
C LYS A 86 -13.19 -0.92 -22.84
N SER A 87 -13.11 0.38 -22.56
CA SER A 87 -12.08 1.23 -23.15
C SER A 87 -10.75 1.09 -22.43
N ARG A 88 -10.73 0.98 -21.09
CA ARG A 88 -9.52 0.88 -20.24
C ARG A 88 -8.35 1.74 -20.73
N VAL A 89 -8.66 3.01 -21.03
CA VAL A 89 -7.66 3.97 -21.49
C VAL A 89 -6.56 4.11 -20.44
N SER A 90 -5.31 3.97 -20.86
CA SER A 90 -4.13 4.11 -20.01
C SER A 90 -3.55 5.51 -20.12
N PHE A 91 -3.26 6.15 -19.00
CA PHE A 91 -2.60 7.46 -19.06
C PHE A 91 -1.23 7.37 -19.75
N TYR A 92 -0.43 6.38 -19.42
CA TYR A 92 0.91 6.21 -19.98
C TYR A 92 0.88 5.71 -21.44
N GLY A 93 0.11 4.68 -21.70
CA GLY A 93 0.05 4.07 -23.04
C GLY A 93 -0.74 4.88 -24.05
N ASP A 94 -1.76 5.61 -23.60
CA ASP A 94 -2.66 6.27 -24.53
C ASP A 94 -2.47 7.81 -24.59
N PHE A 95 -2.32 8.51 -23.45
CA PHE A 95 -2.20 9.98 -23.49
C PHE A 95 -0.80 10.49 -23.85
N LEU A 96 0.27 9.71 -23.58
CA LEU A 96 1.63 10.13 -23.93
C LEU A 96 2.01 9.82 -25.37
N TYR A 97 1.43 8.78 -25.95
CA TYR A 97 1.79 8.32 -27.28
C TYR A 97 1.59 9.40 -28.37
N PRO A 98 0.44 10.11 -28.43
CA PRO A 98 0.22 11.17 -29.42
C PRO A 98 1.20 12.34 -29.33
N LEU A 99 1.82 12.57 -28.17
CA LEU A 99 2.73 13.70 -27.93
C LEU A 99 4.14 13.48 -28.47
N ALA A 100 4.47 12.26 -28.92
CA ALA A 100 5.78 11.94 -29.47
C ALA A 100 5.88 12.34 -30.96
N GLU A 101 7.00 12.95 -31.36
CA GLU A 101 7.18 13.55 -32.71
C GLU A 101 6.98 12.59 -33.88
N SER A 102 7.38 11.33 -33.73
CA SER A 102 7.28 10.33 -34.80
C SER A 102 6.07 9.42 -34.68
N SER A 103 5.14 9.71 -33.78
CA SER A 103 3.92 8.91 -33.63
C SER A 103 2.98 9.12 -34.82
N THR A 104 2.24 8.08 -35.17
CA THR A 104 1.17 8.15 -36.17
C THR A 104 -0.10 7.51 -35.60
N LEU A 105 -1.27 7.94 -36.08
CA LEU A 105 -2.53 7.34 -35.62
C LEU A 105 -2.59 5.83 -35.93
N GLU A 106 -2.00 5.42 -37.06
CA GLU A 106 -1.98 4.01 -37.46
C GLU A 106 -1.13 3.15 -36.50
N ASP A 107 0.05 3.64 -36.13
CA ASP A 107 0.91 2.96 -35.16
C ASP A 107 0.29 2.98 -33.75
N TYR A 108 -0.35 4.09 -33.38
CA TYR A 108 -1.08 4.20 -32.11
C TYR A 108 -2.19 3.15 -31.97
N TYR A 109 -2.91 2.84 -33.04
CA TYR A 109 -3.90 1.75 -33.04
C TYR A 109 -3.27 0.35 -32.89
N ARG A 110 -1.99 0.19 -33.19
CA ARG A 110 -1.25 -1.07 -33.06
C ARG A 110 -0.60 -1.26 -31.68
N GLU A 111 -0.51 -0.16 -30.91
CA GLU A 111 0.05 -0.24 -29.56
C GLU A 111 -0.76 -1.19 -28.69
N LYS A 112 -0.04 -2.01 -27.90
CA LYS A 112 -0.66 -2.99 -27.01
C LYS A 112 -1.52 -2.28 -25.96
N PRO A 113 -2.83 -2.58 -25.87
CA PRO A 113 -3.70 -1.98 -24.88
C PRO A 113 -3.46 -2.56 -23.49
N GLU A 114 -3.86 -1.86 -22.44
CA GLU A 114 -3.90 -2.38 -21.07
C GLU A 114 -5.00 -3.45 -20.86
N GLY A 115 -6.06 -3.40 -21.66
CA GLY A 115 -7.13 -4.37 -21.69
C GLY A 115 -7.22 -5.09 -23.04
N GLU A 116 -8.42 -5.37 -23.48
CA GLU A 116 -8.68 -5.90 -24.81
C GLU A 116 -8.72 -4.79 -25.86
N ASP A 117 -8.33 -5.11 -27.11
CA ASP A 117 -8.46 -4.18 -28.25
C ASP A 117 -9.94 -4.14 -28.68
N THR A 118 -10.68 -3.19 -28.12
CA THR A 118 -12.11 -3.01 -28.36
C THR A 118 -12.38 -1.86 -29.33
N PRO A 119 -13.55 -1.86 -30.01
CA PRO A 119 -13.97 -0.71 -30.83
C PRO A 119 -14.09 0.59 -29.99
N GLU A 120 -14.52 0.46 -28.73
CA GLU A 120 -14.64 1.58 -27.79
C GLU A 120 -13.28 2.19 -27.48
N LEU A 121 -12.24 1.37 -27.25
CA LEU A 121 -10.87 1.86 -27.06
C LEU A 121 -10.36 2.59 -28.31
N ARG A 122 -10.59 2.05 -29.49
CA ARG A 122 -10.15 2.68 -30.75
C ARG A 122 -10.81 4.04 -30.99
N GLU A 123 -12.09 4.17 -30.61
CA GLU A 123 -12.78 5.45 -30.66
C GLU A 123 -12.18 6.45 -29.65
N CYS A 124 -11.89 6.02 -28.43
CA CYS A 124 -11.19 6.85 -27.43
C CYS A 124 -9.81 7.27 -27.95
N ARG A 125 -9.02 6.35 -28.50
CA ARG A 125 -7.69 6.66 -29.06
C ARG A 125 -7.76 7.69 -30.19
N LYS A 126 -8.78 7.60 -31.03
CA LYS A 126 -8.99 8.60 -32.08
C LYS A 126 -9.21 10.01 -31.51
N GLU A 127 -10.10 10.15 -30.53
CA GLU A 127 -10.38 11.44 -29.91
C GLU A 127 -9.17 11.98 -29.12
N ILE A 128 -8.44 11.12 -28.43
CA ILE A 128 -7.19 11.49 -27.75
C ILE A 128 -6.17 11.98 -28.77
N TRP A 129 -6.01 11.28 -29.89
CA TRP A 129 -5.14 11.70 -30.99
C TRP A 129 -5.51 13.07 -31.51
N GLU A 130 -6.78 13.28 -31.89
CA GLU A 130 -7.28 14.55 -32.43
C GLU A 130 -7.06 15.71 -31.43
N ALA A 131 -7.11 15.47 -30.14
CA ALA A 131 -6.90 16.48 -29.13
C ALA A 131 -5.42 16.76 -28.80
N LEU A 132 -4.50 15.81 -28.98
CA LEU A 132 -3.16 15.90 -28.41
C LEU A 132 -2.00 15.87 -29.41
N HIS A 133 -2.18 15.38 -30.65
CA HIS A 133 -1.07 15.14 -31.58
C HIS A 133 -0.35 16.42 -32.07
N ASP A 134 -0.97 17.59 -31.91
CA ASP A 134 -0.34 18.88 -32.24
C ASP A 134 0.58 19.41 -31.12
N PHE A 135 0.55 18.79 -29.95
CA PHE A 135 1.45 19.11 -28.85
C PHE A 135 2.74 18.28 -28.95
N SER A 136 3.79 18.74 -28.28
CA SER A 136 5.07 18.03 -28.24
C SER A 136 5.48 17.72 -26.79
N LEU A 137 6.04 16.54 -26.58
CA LEU A 137 6.55 16.11 -25.28
C LEU A 137 8.06 16.42 -25.21
N LYS A 138 8.46 17.26 -24.26
CA LYS A 138 9.87 17.52 -23.95
C LYS A 138 10.34 16.58 -22.85
N LEU A 139 11.58 16.11 -22.98
CA LEU A 139 12.20 15.21 -22.01
C LEU A 139 13.08 16.00 -21.04
N ILE A 140 12.74 15.94 -19.75
CA ILE A 140 13.61 16.43 -18.67
C ILE A 140 14.19 15.20 -17.98
N CYS A 141 15.48 14.96 -18.16
CA CYS A 141 16.17 13.86 -17.52
C CYS A 141 16.72 14.30 -16.16
N LEU A 142 16.24 13.68 -15.08
CA LEU A 142 16.74 13.87 -13.74
C LEU A 142 17.94 12.94 -13.52
N SER A 143 19.10 13.52 -13.14
CA SER A 143 20.32 12.74 -12.87
C SER A 143 21.25 13.53 -11.94
N PRO A 144 21.74 12.95 -10.84
CA PRO A 144 21.42 11.59 -10.38
C PRO A 144 20.02 11.48 -9.81
N ALA A 145 19.38 10.34 -10.01
CA ALA A 145 18.06 10.00 -9.47
C ALA A 145 17.92 8.48 -9.40
N GLU A 146 17.03 8.00 -8.58
CA GLU A 146 16.69 6.59 -8.46
C GLU A 146 15.19 6.39 -8.57
N PHE A 147 14.79 5.29 -9.19
CA PHE A 147 13.40 4.89 -9.34
C PHE A 147 13.08 3.73 -8.38
N ILE A 148 12.27 4.04 -7.38
CA ILE A 148 11.81 3.03 -6.42
C ILE A 148 10.43 2.56 -6.86
N HIS A 149 10.33 1.32 -7.33
CA HIS A 149 9.07 0.71 -7.70
C HIS A 149 8.62 -0.28 -6.61
N PHE A 150 7.36 -0.16 -6.19
CA PHE A 150 6.72 -1.11 -5.26
C PHE A 150 5.25 -1.31 -5.67
N GLY A 151 5.06 -2.02 -6.75
CA GLY A 151 3.74 -2.36 -7.32
C GLY A 151 3.09 -3.57 -6.66
N THR A 152 3.82 -4.33 -5.84
CA THR A 152 3.33 -5.50 -5.13
C THR A 152 3.55 -5.40 -3.63
N THR A 153 2.79 -6.18 -2.86
CA THR A 153 2.96 -6.24 -1.39
C THR A 153 4.32 -6.79 -0.99
N TRP A 154 4.86 -7.73 -1.79
CA TRP A 154 6.20 -8.28 -1.58
C TRP A 154 7.30 -7.22 -1.78
N GLU A 155 7.23 -6.44 -2.85
CA GLU A 155 8.20 -5.34 -3.10
C GLU A 155 8.15 -4.29 -1.98
N LEU A 156 6.97 -3.93 -1.50
CA LEU A 156 6.85 -3.05 -0.33
C LEU A 156 7.56 -3.66 0.89
N LEU A 157 7.35 -4.96 1.17
CA LEU A 157 7.99 -5.63 2.29
C LEU A 157 9.52 -5.61 2.15
N GLN A 158 10.07 -5.95 0.98
CA GLN A 158 11.50 -5.91 0.69
C GLN A 158 12.07 -4.49 0.89
N LEU A 159 11.40 -3.47 0.34
CA LEU A 159 11.83 -2.08 0.49
C LEU A 159 11.99 -1.67 1.96
N VAL A 160 11.00 -1.97 2.81
CA VAL A 160 11.02 -1.51 4.21
C VAL A 160 11.86 -2.37 5.15
N THR A 161 12.15 -3.64 4.79
CA THR A 161 12.90 -4.57 5.65
C THR A 161 14.35 -4.77 5.20
N HIS A 162 14.66 -4.64 3.92
CA HIS A 162 16.00 -4.83 3.36
C HIS A 162 16.54 -3.55 2.73
N ASP A 163 15.87 -3.04 1.69
CA ASP A 163 16.43 -2.01 0.83
C ASP A 163 16.41 -0.61 1.47
N VAL A 164 15.68 -0.42 2.56
CA VAL A 164 15.58 0.88 3.25
C VAL A 164 16.92 1.43 3.70
N GLU A 165 17.91 0.58 3.94
CA GLU A 165 19.27 0.98 4.33
C GLU A 165 20.02 1.69 3.19
N ASP A 166 19.70 1.39 1.95
CA ASP A 166 20.24 2.05 0.77
C ASP A 166 19.73 3.50 0.63
N TYR A 167 18.61 3.81 1.32
CA TYR A 167 17.94 5.11 1.31
C TYR A 167 18.13 5.91 2.60
N GLU A 168 19.15 5.61 3.40
CA GLU A 168 19.49 6.38 4.62
C GLU A 168 19.73 7.87 4.33
N PHE A 169 20.19 8.22 3.13
CA PHE A 169 20.37 9.61 2.70
C PHE A 169 19.05 10.40 2.63
N LEU A 170 17.89 9.71 2.57
CA LEU A 170 16.55 10.28 2.68
C LEU A 170 16.02 10.28 4.13
N ASP A 171 16.85 9.92 5.11
CA ASP A 171 16.49 9.72 6.53
C ASP A 171 15.45 8.60 6.73
N TRP A 172 15.37 7.64 5.80
CA TRP A 172 14.52 6.47 5.92
C TRP A 172 15.11 5.48 6.93
N LYS A 173 14.23 4.83 7.70
CA LYS A 173 14.61 3.92 8.78
C LYS A 173 13.64 2.77 8.91
N LYS A 174 14.14 1.58 9.27
CA LYS A 174 13.30 0.41 9.61
C LYS A 174 12.34 0.69 10.77
N GLN A 175 12.77 1.52 11.73
CA GLN A 175 12.01 1.80 12.95
C GLN A 175 11.68 3.30 13.04
N VAL A 176 10.40 3.65 12.88
CA VAL A 176 9.90 5.04 12.97
C VAL A 176 8.71 5.09 13.91
N LEU A 177 8.83 5.86 14.99
CA LEU A 177 7.79 6.00 16.01
C LEU A 177 7.22 4.63 16.44
N SER A 178 8.08 3.78 17.02
CA SER A 178 7.75 2.45 17.52
C SER A 178 8.21 2.30 18.97
N THR A 179 7.55 1.45 19.75
CA THR A 179 7.99 1.13 21.11
C THR A 179 9.19 0.19 21.12
N SER A 180 9.38 -0.63 20.10
CA SER A 180 10.60 -1.42 19.90
C SER A 180 11.60 -0.63 19.06
N VAL A 181 12.87 -0.74 19.37
CA VAL A 181 13.97 -0.10 18.65
C VAL A 181 15.02 -1.09 18.14
N SER A 182 14.79 -2.38 18.32
CA SER A 182 15.71 -3.44 17.90
C SER A 182 14.92 -4.69 17.47
N GLY A 183 15.41 -5.35 16.43
CA GLY A 183 14.83 -6.56 15.86
C GLY A 183 15.02 -6.61 14.34
N ASP A 184 14.90 -7.78 13.77
CA ASP A 184 14.99 -8.03 12.32
C ASP A 184 13.63 -7.84 11.65
N PHE A 185 13.06 -6.65 11.83
CA PHE A 185 11.75 -6.25 11.30
C PHE A 185 11.66 -4.72 11.15
N ALA A 186 10.79 -4.25 10.30
CA ALA A 186 10.44 -2.84 10.17
C ALA A 186 9.17 -2.51 11.00
N ALA A 187 9.13 -1.32 11.60
CA ALA A 187 7.95 -0.89 12.35
C ALA A 187 7.75 0.63 12.27
N HIS A 188 6.60 1.03 11.78
CA HIS A 188 6.19 2.42 11.68
C HIS A 188 4.94 2.67 12.50
N ASN A 189 4.99 3.68 13.39
CA ASN A 189 3.85 4.05 14.24
C ASN A 189 3.17 2.83 14.89
N SER A 190 3.97 1.94 15.54
CA SER A 190 3.47 0.69 16.08
C SER A 190 3.84 0.48 17.54
N TYR A 191 2.86 0.06 18.32
CA TYR A 191 3.05 -0.35 19.70
C TYR A 191 3.34 -1.85 19.78
N ILE A 192 4.58 -2.20 20.10
CA ILE A 192 5.03 -3.58 20.21
C ILE A 192 5.36 -3.86 21.69
N GLY A 193 4.60 -4.75 22.31
CA GLY A 193 4.76 -5.12 23.71
C GLY A 193 6.04 -5.89 23.97
N LYS A 194 6.62 -5.75 25.16
CA LYS A 194 7.91 -6.40 25.55
C LYS A 194 7.92 -7.93 25.46
N LYS A 195 6.76 -8.60 25.36
CA LYS A 195 6.64 -10.08 25.30
C LYS A 195 6.26 -10.58 23.91
N VAL A 196 6.20 -9.68 22.93
CA VAL A 196 5.91 -10.04 21.55
C VAL A 196 7.14 -10.69 20.92
N CYS A 197 6.92 -11.73 20.14
CA CYS A 197 7.94 -12.42 19.35
C CYS A 197 7.72 -12.13 17.86
N PRO A 198 8.35 -11.09 17.30
CA PRO A 198 8.31 -10.84 15.86
C PRO A 198 9.13 -11.88 15.11
N GLY A 199 8.64 -12.30 13.94
CA GLY A 199 9.42 -13.04 12.97
C GLY A 199 10.41 -12.15 12.22
N LYS A 200 11.21 -12.78 11.35
CA LYS A 200 12.14 -12.08 10.46
C LYS A 200 11.40 -11.34 9.36
N ASP A 201 11.99 -10.24 8.92
CA ASP A 201 11.53 -9.50 7.74
C ASP A 201 10.03 -9.18 7.78
N CYS A 202 9.50 -8.90 8.99
CA CYS A 202 8.14 -8.44 9.17
C CYS A 202 8.03 -6.92 9.03
N TYR A 203 6.87 -6.45 8.63
CA TYR A 203 6.53 -5.03 8.64
C TYR A 203 5.28 -4.76 9.47
N PHE A 204 5.41 -3.88 10.47
CA PHE A 204 4.31 -3.48 11.34
C PHE A 204 4.02 -2.00 11.17
N GLU A 205 2.81 -1.66 10.80
CA GLU A 205 2.40 -0.26 10.72
C GLU A 205 1.09 -0.01 11.45
N ASN A 206 1.02 1.12 12.11
CA ASN A 206 -0.22 1.61 12.72
C ASN A 206 -0.94 0.59 13.61
N SER A 207 -0.18 -0.28 14.30
CA SER A 207 -0.72 -1.46 14.97
C SER A 207 -0.40 -1.52 16.46
N PHE A 208 -1.29 -2.15 17.23
CA PHE A 208 -1.03 -2.60 18.59
C PHE A 208 -0.76 -4.11 18.59
N ILE A 209 0.42 -4.51 19.05
CA ILE A 209 0.82 -5.92 19.17
C ILE A 209 1.19 -6.18 20.63
N LEU A 210 0.36 -6.96 21.33
CA LEU A 210 0.36 -7.05 22.79
C LEU A 210 0.46 -8.49 23.27
N GLY A 211 0.71 -8.64 24.56
CA GLY A 211 0.75 -9.93 25.25
C GLY A 211 1.88 -10.81 24.75
N LYS A 212 1.62 -12.11 24.65
CA LYS A 212 2.54 -13.13 24.10
C LYS A 212 2.26 -13.42 22.63
N SER A 213 1.95 -12.39 21.87
CA SER A 213 1.73 -12.56 20.43
C SER A 213 3.03 -12.96 19.72
N ALA A 214 2.92 -13.91 18.79
CA ALA A 214 3.99 -14.33 17.90
C ALA A 214 3.58 -14.06 16.44
N VAL A 215 4.51 -13.58 15.62
CA VAL A 215 4.27 -13.26 14.21
C VAL A 215 5.27 -14.03 13.38
N GLY A 216 4.78 -14.77 12.40
CA GLY A 216 5.63 -15.52 11.46
C GLY A 216 6.40 -14.61 10.51
N ASP A 217 7.44 -15.15 9.90
CA ASP A 217 8.35 -14.43 9.00
C ASP A 217 7.61 -13.83 7.77
N ASN A 218 8.17 -12.77 7.17
CA ASN A 218 7.65 -12.13 5.96
C ASN A 218 6.17 -11.70 6.06
N THR A 219 5.75 -11.22 7.22
CA THR A 219 4.35 -10.88 7.51
C THR A 219 4.16 -9.37 7.65
N ILE A 220 3.10 -8.85 7.06
CA ILE A 220 2.69 -7.44 7.20
C ILE A 220 1.47 -7.36 8.12
N LEU A 221 1.59 -6.51 9.15
CA LEU A 221 0.49 -6.13 10.04
C LEU A 221 0.21 -4.63 9.89
N SER A 222 -0.96 -4.28 9.39
CA SER A 222 -1.38 -2.90 9.15
C SER A 222 -2.69 -2.60 9.86
N CYS A 223 -2.72 -1.58 10.71
CA CYS A 223 -3.92 -1.10 11.41
C CYS A 223 -4.64 -2.18 12.24
N VAL A 224 -3.92 -3.14 12.84
CA VAL A 224 -4.49 -4.26 13.61
C VAL A 224 -4.25 -4.14 15.10
N TYR A 225 -5.09 -4.84 15.88
CA TYR A 225 -4.95 -5.00 17.32
C TYR A 225 -4.78 -6.47 17.64
N LEU A 226 -3.56 -6.87 18.00
CA LEU A 226 -3.22 -8.24 18.43
C LEU A 226 -3.05 -8.32 19.93
N ARG A 227 -3.53 -9.40 20.54
CA ARG A 227 -3.24 -9.74 21.93
C ARG A 227 -3.22 -11.25 22.10
N ASP A 228 -2.12 -11.79 22.62
CA ASP A 228 -1.94 -13.21 22.86
C ASP A 228 -2.34 -14.07 21.65
N THR A 229 -1.88 -13.66 20.47
CA THR A 229 -2.30 -14.20 19.16
C THR A 229 -1.07 -14.68 18.38
N GLU A 230 -1.18 -15.86 17.80
CA GLU A 230 -0.21 -16.41 16.86
C GLU A 230 -0.65 -16.09 15.44
N VAL A 231 0.23 -15.43 14.67
CA VAL A 231 -0.01 -14.99 13.29
C VAL A 231 0.92 -15.80 12.37
N PRO A 232 0.39 -16.46 11.34
CA PRO A 232 1.20 -17.22 10.39
C PRO A 232 2.19 -16.37 9.60
N ALA A 233 3.17 -17.03 8.99
CA ALA A 233 4.13 -16.40 8.08
C ALA A 233 3.50 -16.09 6.70
N GLU A 234 4.15 -15.20 5.95
CA GLU A 234 3.85 -14.88 4.55
C GLU A 234 2.42 -14.37 4.29
N ILE A 235 1.84 -13.67 5.26
CA ILE A 235 0.50 -13.09 5.12
C ILE A 235 0.48 -11.58 5.39
N VAL A 236 -0.59 -10.97 4.95
CA VAL A 236 -0.97 -9.59 5.30
C VAL A 236 -2.23 -9.62 6.14
N LEU A 237 -2.21 -8.95 7.28
CA LEU A 237 -3.40 -8.58 8.04
C LEU A 237 -3.57 -7.07 7.95
N HIS A 238 -4.60 -6.61 7.25
CA HIS A 238 -4.89 -5.20 7.08
C HIS A 238 -6.25 -4.86 7.68
N GLY A 239 -6.24 -4.13 8.79
CA GLY A 239 -7.42 -3.68 9.49
C GLY A 239 -8.01 -2.41 8.91
N LEU A 240 -9.33 -2.31 8.88
CA LEU A 240 -10.06 -1.08 8.61
C LEU A 240 -11.10 -0.84 9.70
N LEU A 241 -11.28 0.45 10.02
CA LEU A 241 -12.41 0.92 10.79
C LEU A 241 -13.49 1.32 9.79
N LEU A 242 -14.69 0.82 10.01
CA LEU A 242 -15.83 1.07 9.14
C LEU A 242 -16.81 2.04 9.80
N ASN A 243 -17.74 2.54 9.01
CA ASN A 243 -18.86 3.30 9.55
C ASN A 243 -19.66 2.47 10.58
N GLY A 244 -20.34 3.14 11.53
CA GLY A 244 -21.08 2.43 12.59
C GLY A 244 -20.21 1.72 13.63
N GLN A 245 -18.95 2.13 13.80
CA GLN A 245 -17.99 1.54 14.76
C GLN A 245 -17.71 0.05 14.54
N LYS A 246 -17.85 -0.43 13.30
CA LYS A 246 -17.52 -1.80 12.91
C LYS A 246 -16.05 -1.91 12.53
N HIS A 247 -15.56 -3.13 12.54
CA HIS A 247 -14.16 -3.48 12.24
C HIS A 247 -14.10 -4.63 11.25
N ILE A 248 -13.13 -4.56 10.36
CA ILE A 248 -12.81 -5.64 9.44
C ILE A 248 -11.29 -5.81 9.39
N VAL A 249 -10.82 -7.05 9.34
CA VAL A 249 -9.42 -7.36 9.02
C VAL A 249 -9.42 -8.18 7.75
N ARG A 250 -8.80 -7.63 6.71
CA ARG A 250 -8.60 -8.29 5.42
C ARG A 250 -7.33 -9.11 5.52
N ILE A 251 -7.42 -10.38 5.18
CA ILE A 251 -6.28 -11.29 5.15
C ILE A 251 -6.04 -11.79 3.73
N TYR A 252 -4.80 -11.77 3.29
CA TYR A 252 -4.35 -12.33 2.02
C TYR A 252 -2.88 -12.71 2.11
N GLY A 253 -2.42 -13.56 1.20
CA GLY A 253 -1.00 -13.93 1.12
C GLY A 253 -0.14 -12.78 0.64
N ILE A 254 1.11 -12.74 1.05
CA ILE A 254 2.07 -11.69 0.65
C ILE A 254 2.26 -11.62 -0.88
N HIS A 255 1.99 -12.72 -1.57
CA HIS A 255 2.08 -12.84 -3.03
C HIS A 255 0.72 -12.93 -3.73
N ASP A 256 -0.39 -12.78 -3.00
CA ASP A 256 -1.71 -12.81 -3.62
C ASP A 256 -1.95 -11.53 -4.44
N ASN A 257 -2.57 -11.69 -5.60
CA ASN A 257 -2.95 -10.57 -6.45
C ASN A 257 -4.49 -10.36 -6.37
N PRO A 258 -4.96 -9.19 -5.92
CA PRO A 258 -6.39 -8.91 -5.83
C PRO A 258 -7.16 -9.03 -7.14
N LYS A 259 -6.48 -8.93 -8.28
CA LYS A 259 -7.09 -9.07 -9.62
C LYS A 259 -7.30 -10.52 -10.04
N ASP A 260 -6.66 -11.47 -9.35
CA ASP A 260 -6.80 -12.88 -9.67
C ASP A 260 -8.18 -13.40 -9.29
N LEU A 261 -8.67 -14.36 -10.06
CA LEU A 261 -9.94 -15.01 -9.81
C LEU A 261 -9.83 -15.88 -8.55
N LEU A 262 -10.79 -15.79 -7.64
CA LEU A 262 -10.91 -16.70 -6.51
C LEU A 262 -11.64 -17.96 -6.98
N ALA A 263 -10.89 -18.91 -7.55
CA ALA A 263 -11.37 -20.14 -8.17
C ALA A 263 -10.35 -21.27 -8.01
N PRO A 264 -10.71 -22.54 -8.19
CA PRO A 264 -9.77 -23.65 -8.21
C PRO A 264 -8.65 -23.42 -9.24
N GLY A 265 -7.43 -23.80 -8.90
CA GLY A 265 -6.23 -23.54 -9.71
C GLY A 265 -5.62 -22.14 -9.54
N HIS A 266 -6.27 -21.25 -8.78
CA HIS A 266 -5.73 -19.93 -8.42
C HIS A 266 -5.24 -19.92 -6.98
N ARG A 267 -4.23 -19.08 -6.72
CA ARG A 267 -3.60 -18.98 -5.40
C ARG A 267 -4.41 -18.10 -4.45
N PHE A 268 -4.60 -18.58 -3.22
CA PHE A 268 -5.12 -17.79 -2.11
C PHE A 268 -4.44 -18.20 -0.80
N LEU A 269 -3.83 -17.26 -0.10
CA LEU A 269 -3.09 -17.48 1.15
C LEU A 269 -2.01 -18.57 1.03
N GLY A 270 -1.34 -18.61 -0.13
CA GLY A 270 -0.25 -19.54 -0.40
C GLY A 270 -0.67 -20.94 -0.87
N GLU A 271 -1.97 -21.24 -0.90
CA GLU A 271 -2.54 -22.53 -1.33
C GLU A 271 -3.42 -22.37 -2.56
N ASP A 272 -3.87 -23.50 -3.14
CA ASP A 272 -4.99 -23.50 -4.09
C ASP A 272 -6.26 -23.06 -3.37
N ALA A 273 -7.04 -22.18 -3.99
CA ALA A 273 -8.27 -21.66 -3.41
C ALA A 273 -9.36 -22.74 -3.17
N GLU A 274 -9.21 -23.93 -3.74
CA GLU A 274 -10.23 -24.99 -3.70
C GLU A 274 -10.66 -25.34 -2.28
N ALA A 275 -9.71 -25.51 -1.34
CA ALA A 275 -10.03 -25.83 0.05
C ALA A 275 -10.86 -24.75 0.71
N PHE A 276 -10.54 -23.48 0.47
CA PHE A 276 -11.31 -22.34 0.97
C PHE A 276 -12.72 -22.32 0.36
N LEU A 277 -12.84 -22.46 -0.95
CA LEU A 277 -14.11 -22.43 -1.67
C LEU A 277 -15.07 -23.54 -1.20
N GLN A 278 -14.55 -24.75 -0.98
CA GLN A 278 -15.30 -25.87 -0.42
C GLN A 278 -15.80 -25.57 1.00
N ALA A 279 -14.93 -25.12 1.89
CA ALA A 279 -15.29 -24.77 3.27
C ALA A 279 -16.29 -23.59 3.32
N ALA A 280 -16.13 -22.61 2.44
CA ALA A 280 -17.00 -21.45 2.32
C ALA A 280 -18.36 -21.75 1.67
N GLY A 281 -18.48 -22.86 0.94
CA GLY A 281 -19.67 -23.20 0.16
C GLY A 281 -19.88 -22.28 -1.05
N ILE A 282 -18.80 -21.72 -1.61
CA ILE A 282 -18.84 -20.84 -2.79
C ILE A 282 -18.96 -21.68 -4.05
N ARG A 283 -19.94 -21.37 -4.88
CA ARG A 283 -20.24 -22.16 -6.10
C ARG A 283 -19.54 -21.61 -7.33
N PRO A 284 -19.27 -22.46 -8.36
CA PRO A 284 -18.58 -22.05 -9.59
C PRO A 284 -19.25 -20.90 -10.34
N ASP A 285 -20.57 -20.80 -10.30
CA ASP A 285 -21.35 -19.73 -10.95
C ASP A 285 -21.20 -18.36 -10.25
N THR A 286 -20.54 -18.31 -9.08
CA THR A 286 -20.34 -17.10 -8.29
C THR A 286 -18.87 -16.74 -8.12
N TYR A 287 -17.94 -17.38 -8.85
CA TYR A 287 -16.53 -17.02 -8.79
C TYR A 287 -16.30 -15.59 -9.30
N THR A 288 -15.51 -14.85 -8.55
CA THR A 288 -15.16 -13.46 -8.87
C THR A 288 -13.70 -13.20 -8.45
N THR A 289 -13.17 -12.04 -8.75
CA THR A 289 -11.82 -11.69 -8.32
C THR A 289 -11.71 -11.61 -6.80
N LEU A 290 -10.50 -11.77 -6.26
CA LEU A 290 -10.25 -11.59 -4.83
C LEU A 290 -10.65 -10.18 -4.36
N TRP A 291 -10.56 -9.16 -5.24
CA TRP A 291 -11.00 -7.80 -4.98
C TRP A 291 -12.50 -7.69 -4.71
N GLU A 292 -13.31 -8.47 -5.44
CA GLU A 292 -14.78 -8.42 -5.41
C GLU A 292 -15.39 -9.47 -4.46
N ALA A 293 -14.65 -10.52 -4.09
CA ALA A 293 -15.17 -11.62 -3.28
C ALA A 293 -15.52 -11.18 -1.85
N PRO A 294 -16.79 -11.30 -1.39
CA PRO A 294 -17.22 -10.90 -0.05
C PRO A 294 -16.85 -11.97 0.99
N ILE A 295 -15.58 -12.10 1.32
CA ILE A 295 -15.04 -13.17 2.16
C ILE A 295 -14.52 -12.70 3.53
N TYR A 296 -14.45 -11.40 3.78
CA TYR A 296 -13.89 -10.83 5.00
C TYR A 296 -14.98 -10.47 6.01
N PRO A 297 -15.03 -11.13 7.20
CA PRO A 297 -16.05 -10.88 8.20
C PRO A 297 -15.99 -9.47 8.81
N VAL A 298 -17.16 -8.86 8.98
CA VAL A 298 -17.35 -7.60 9.69
C VAL A 298 -17.69 -7.87 11.14
N CYS A 299 -16.96 -7.26 12.08
CA CYS A 299 -16.99 -7.56 13.51
C CYS A 299 -17.28 -6.32 14.36
N GLU A 300 -17.65 -6.54 15.63
CA GLU A 300 -17.90 -5.50 16.61
C GLU A 300 -16.62 -4.94 17.24
N SER A 301 -15.53 -5.69 17.21
CA SER A 301 -14.27 -5.30 17.81
C SER A 301 -13.07 -5.62 16.93
N ARG A 302 -11.97 -4.85 17.12
CA ARG A 302 -10.69 -5.06 16.41
C ARG A 302 -10.09 -6.43 16.71
N TYR A 303 -10.18 -6.87 17.96
CA TYR A 303 -9.68 -8.18 18.36
C TYR A 303 -10.44 -9.30 17.67
N GLU A 304 -11.77 -9.23 17.66
CA GLU A 304 -12.60 -10.22 16.98
C GLU A 304 -12.33 -10.26 15.48
N ALA A 305 -12.15 -9.10 14.83
CA ALA A 305 -11.84 -9.02 13.40
C ALA A 305 -10.55 -9.77 13.04
N VAL A 306 -9.51 -9.69 13.89
CA VAL A 306 -8.29 -10.49 13.73
C VAL A 306 -8.57 -11.98 13.85
N GLN A 307 -9.32 -12.41 14.88
CA GLN A 307 -9.65 -13.83 15.07
C GLN A 307 -10.44 -14.39 13.88
N MET A 308 -11.38 -13.61 13.34
CA MET A 308 -12.16 -13.99 12.16
C MET A 308 -11.31 -14.05 10.88
N ALA A 309 -10.35 -13.16 10.71
CA ALA A 309 -9.38 -13.23 9.62
C ALA A 309 -8.51 -14.49 9.69
N LEU A 310 -8.09 -14.89 10.88
CA LEU A 310 -7.33 -16.14 11.07
C LEU A 310 -8.19 -17.40 10.84
N ILE A 311 -9.51 -17.33 10.99
CA ILE A 311 -10.41 -18.40 10.55
C ILE A 311 -10.36 -18.53 9.01
N VAL A 312 -10.39 -17.42 8.26
CA VAL A 312 -10.25 -17.44 6.79
C VAL A 312 -8.94 -18.13 6.39
N TYR A 313 -7.83 -17.82 7.08
CA TYR A 313 -6.55 -18.51 6.87
C TYR A 313 -6.67 -20.03 7.07
N ARG A 314 -7.24 -20.45 8.20
CA ARG A 314 -7.40 -21.89 8.50
C ARG A 314 -8.36 -22.59 7.50
N MET A 315 -9.36 -21.90 6.99
CA MET A 315 -10.22 -22.41 5.92
C MET A 315 -9.41 -22.64 4.62
N ALA A 316 -8.58 -21.69 4.25
CA ALA A 316 -7.71 -21.83 3.06
C ALA A 316 -6.70 -22.99 3.22
N LYS A 317 -6.19 -23.21 4.44
CA LYS A 317 -5.29 -24.33 4.76
C LYS A 317 -6.02 -25.67 5.01
N GLY A 318 -7.35 -25.72 4.90
CA GLY A 318 -8.13 -26.93 5.18
C GLY A 318 -8.07 -27.40 6.64
N SER A 319 -7.70 -26.51 7.58
CA SER A 319 -7.52 -26.80 8.99
C SER A 319 -8.55 -26.17 9.92
N ALA A 320 -9.53 -25.43 9.37
CA ALA A 320 -10.60 -24.83 10.15
C ALA A 320 -11.57 -25.91 10.72
N SER A 321 -11.96 -25.75 11.97
CA SER A 321 -12.97 -26.60 12.59
C SER A 321 -14.37 -26.33 12.02
N PRO A 322 -15.30 -27.28 12.11
CA PRO A 322 -16.69 -27.06 11.68
C PRO A 322 -17.38 -25.89 12.39
N GLU A 323 -17.01 -25.61 13.63
CA GLU A 323 -17.53 -24.47 14.39
C GLU A 323 -17.00 -23.13 13.85
N GLU A 324 -15.72 -23.07 13.51
CA GLU A 324 -15.12 -21.88 12.88
C GLU A 324 -15.71 -21.59 11.52
N ILE A 325 -15.90 -22.64 10.70
CA ILE A 325 -16.54 -22.51 9.38
C ILE A 325 -17.96 -21.96 9.53
N ARG A 326 -18.76 -22.53 10.45
CA ARG A 326 -20.13 -22.05 10.71
C ARG A 326 -20.13 -20.60 11.19
N ARG A 327 -19.25 -20.23 12.14
CA ARG A 327 -19.11 -18.86 12.62
C ARG A 327 -18.79 -17.89 11.48
N TRP A 328 -17.90 -18.29 10.57
CA TRP A 328 -17.59 -17.52 9.38
C TRP A 328 -18.81 -17.42 8.44
N GLN A 329 -19.53 -18.51 8.19
CA GLN A 329 -20.71 -18.53 7.32
C GLN A 329 -21.82 -17.62 7.84
N GLU A 330 -22.06 -17.58 9.13
CA GLU A 330 -23.11 -16.77 9.79
C GLU A 330 -22.74 -15.29 9.92
N SER A 331 -21.46 -14.89 9.80
CA SER A 331 -21.03 -13.51 9.93
C SER A 331 -21.38 -12.67 8.70
N PRO A 332 -21.71 -11.37 8.85
CA PRO A 332 -21.75 -10.44 7.72
C PRO A 332 -20.35 -10.29 7.13
N LYS A 333 -20.26 -10.17 5.81
CA LYS A 333 -18.99 -10.13 5.10
C LYS A 333 -18.95 -9.00 4.07
N MET A 334 -17.75 -8.51 3.81
CA MET A 334 -17.46 -7.57 2.73
C MET A 334 -16.29 -8.08 1.88
N SER A 335 -16.21 -7.57 0.65
CA SER A 335 -15.04 -7.73 -0.21
C SER A 335 -13.94 -6.71 0.12
N LEU A 336 -12.77 -6.82 -0.52
CA LEU A 336 -11.74 -5.78 -0.47
C LEU A 336 -12.32 -4.44 -0.95
N CYS A 337 -13.02 -4.43 -2.09
CA CYS A 337 -13.65 -3.25 -2.68
C CYS A 337 -14.67 -2.60 -1.74
N GLN A 338 -15.63 -3.38 -1.26
CA GLN A 338 -16.68 -2.88 -0.37
C GLN A 338 -16.10 -2.31 0.93
N SER A 339 -15.15 -3.01 1.55
CA SER A 339 -14.52 -2.55 2.79
C SER A 339 -13.73 -1.25 2.62
N PHE A 340 -13.10 -1.04 1.46
CA PHE A 340 -12.42 0.20 1.13
C PHE A 340 -13.41 1.37 1.00
N ASN A 341 -14.53 1.16 0.33
CA ASN A 341 -15.56 2.19 0.15
C ASN A 341 -16.29 2.56 1.45
N GLU A 342 -16.37 1.63 2.41
CA GLU A 342 -17.01 1.82 3.72
C GLU A 342 -16.03 2.29 4.81
N ALA A 343 -14.75 2.48 4.48
CA ALA A 343 -13.73 2.88 5.44
C ALA A 343 -14.00 4.25 6.04
N ASN A 344 -13.90 4.35 7.38
CA ASN A 344 -14.07 5.59 8.12
C ASN A 344 -12.72 6.25 8.38
N THR A 345 -12.33 7.17 7.50
CA THR A 345 -11.05 7.88 7.60
C THR A 345 -10.92 8.72 8.87
N LYS A 346 -12.02 9.30 9.38
CA LYS A 346 -11.99 10.05 10.64
C LYS A 346 -11.64 9.14 11.81
N ALA A 347 -12.29 7.98 11.92
CA ALA A 347 -12.00 7.00 12.96
C ALA A 347 -10.57 6.46 12.84
N LEU A 348 -10.04 6.35 11.62
CA LEU A 348 -8.63 5.99 11.40
C LEU A 348 -7.69 7.06 12.00
N TYR A 349 -7.91 8.35 11.73
CA TYR A 349 -7.09 9.43 12.31
C TYR A 349 -7.16 9.46 13.84
N GLU A 350 -8.34 9.24 14.43
CA GLU A 350 -8.49 9.12 15.88
C GLU A 350 -7.67 7.95 16.44
N TRP A 351 -7.69 6.80 15.76
CA TRP A 351 -6.88 5.64 16.09
C TRP A 351 -5.38 5.92 16.01
N LEU A 352 -4.91 6.54 14.92
CA LEU A 352 -3.50 6.88 14.75
C LEU A 352 -3.02 7.83 15.85
N TYR A 353 -3.84 8.82 16.20
CA TYR A 353 -3.55 9.77 17.27
C TYR A 353 -3.47 9.09 18.66
N GLU A 354 -4.40 8.19 18.96
CA GLU A 354 -4.38 7.40 20.19
C GLU A 354 -3.11 6.52 20.26
N LEU A 355 -2.79 5.83 19.19
CA LEU A 355 -1.63 4.97 19.08
C LEU A 355 -0.32 5.75 19.26
N GLU A 356 -0.14 6.87 18.57
CA GLU A 356 1.03 7.75 18.72
C GLU A 356 1.22 8.18 20.17
N ASN A 357 0.16 8.67 20.81
CA ASN A 357 0.22 9.10 22.20
C ASN A 357 0.57 7.93 23.14
N ARG A 358 0.07 6.73 22.86
CA ARG A 358 0.38 5.53 23.63
C ARG A 358 1.83 5.10 23.47
N ILE A 359 2.38 5.15 22.27
CA ILE A 359 3.77 4.84 21.99
C ILE A 359 4.69 5.80 22.75
N LEU A 360 4.43 7.11 22.66
CA LEU A 360 5.24 8.14 23.31
C LEU A 360 5.25 7.96 24.83
N SER A 361 4.09 7.75 25.46
CA SER A 361 3.99 7.53 26.91
C SER A 361 4.74 6.27 27.33
N SER A 362 4.61 5.18 26.60
CA SER A 362 5.27 3.92 26.93
C SER A 362 6.79 3.97 26.75
N ARG A 363 7.29 4.59 25.69
CA ARG A 363 8.73 4.82 25.50
C ARG A 363 9.34 5.60 26.68
N PHE A 364 8.64 6.61 27.16
CA PHE A 364 9.09 7.38 28.32
C PHE A 364 9.16 6.51 29.58
N ILE A 365 8.10 5.76 29.88
CA ILE A 365 8.04 4.89 31.06
C ILE A 365 9.09 3.78 30.99
N TRP A 366 9.25 3.12 29.84
CA TRP A 366 10.24 2.05 29.67
C TRP A 366 11.68 2.56 29.81
N ALA A 367 11.97 3.74 29.28
CA ALA A 367 13.29 4.37 29.49
C ALA A 367 13.58 4.62 30.97
N LEU A 368 12.57 5.06 31.74
CA LEU A 368 12.72 5.21 33.20
C LEU A 368 12.90 3.86 33.93
N GLU A 369 12.22 2.82 33.49
CA GLU A 369 12.40 1.45 34.01
C GLU A 369 13.83 0.96 33.78
N ASP A 370 14.36 1.20 32.58
CA ASP A 370 15.72 0.83 32.18
C ASP A 370 16.81 1.74 32.80
N GLY A 371 16.41 2.66 33.67
CA GLY A 371 17.35 3.50 34.41
C GLY A 371 17.81 4.77 33.69
N VAL A 372 17.24 5.08 32.53
CA VAL A 372 17.57 6.35 31.80
C VAL A 372 17.25 7.55 32.67
N TYR A 373 18.13 8.57 32.63
CA TYR A 373 17.91 9.81 33.39
C TYR A 373 16.69 10.55 32.85
N TYR A 374 15.85 11.07 33.72
CA TYR A 374 14.54 11.64 33.34
C TYR A 374 14.58 12.71 32.25
N ARG A 375 15.62 13.53 32.19
CA ARG A 375 15.78 14.56 31.14
C ARG A 375 15.97 13.93 29.75
N GLU A 376 16.69 12.84 29.67
CA GLU A 376 16.89 12.10 28.42
C GLU A 376 15.61 11.33 28.04
N ALA A 377 14.94 10.71 29.02
CA ALA A 377 13.66 10.06 28.80
C ALA A 377 12.60 11.05 28.29
N LEU A 378 12.57 12.28 28.77
CA LEU A 378 11.65 13.33 28.29
C LEU A 378 11.87 13.68 26.80
N LYS A 379 13.08 13.54 26.26
CA LYS A 379 13.33 13.76 24.83
C LYS A 379 12.59 12.77 23.95
N LEU A 380 12.25 11.59 24.46
CA LEU A 380 11.47 10.57 23.74
C LEU A 380 10.02 10.98 23.50
N LEU A 381 9.51 11.96 24.24
CA LEU A 381 8.18 12.53 24.01
C LEU A 381 8.15 13.50 22.80
N GLY A 382 9.32 13.79 22.23
CA GLY A 382 9.48 14.62 21.03
C GLY A 382 9.23 16.10 21.28
N ASN A 383 9.26 16.89 20.22
CA ASN A 383 9.07 18.34 20.25
C ASN A 383 7.62 18.77 20.53
N ARG A 384 6.67 17.86 20.51
CA ARG A 384 5.23 18.15 20.75
C ARG A 384 4.92 18.36 22.23
N GLY A 385 5.83 18.02 23.13
CA GLY A 385 5.61 18.09 24.56
C GLY A 385 4.63 17.03 25.09
N ILE A 386 4.25 17.17 26.35
CA ILE A 386 3.23 16.29 26.95
C ILE A 386 1.85 16.84 26.60
N THR A 387 1.16 16.18 25.67
CA THR A 387 -0.25 16.44 25.39
C THR A 387 -1.15 15.86 26.49
N GLU A 388 -2.40 16.31 26.59
CA GLU A 388 -3.33 15.76 27.58
C GLU A 388 -3.54 14.22 27.45
N PRO A 389 -3.66 13.62 26.25
CA PRO A 389 -3.73 12.18 26.11
C PRO A 389 -2.47 11.46 26.59
N VAL A 390 -1.27 11.98 26.26
CA VAL A 390 0.00 11.43 26.76
C VAL A 390 0.02 11.50 28.31
N TYR A 391 -0.37 12.63 28.88
CA TYR A 391 -0.43 12.78 30.34
C TYR A 391 -1.39 11.79 31.01
N ARG A 392 -2.58 11.59 30.47
CA ARG A 392 -3.53 10.58 30.99
C ARG A 392 -2.97 9.17 30.91
N ASN A 393 -2.35 8.80 29.79
CA ASN A 393 -1.69 7.50 29.64
C ASN A 393 -0.56 7.32 30.65
N LEU A 394 0.27 8.35 30.87
CA LEU A 394 1.33 8.33 31.87
C LEU A 394 0.82 8.16 33.28
N LEU A 395 -0.25 8.85 33.66
CA LEU A 395 -0.87 8.70 34.98
C LEU A 395 -1.38 7.27 35.19
N HIS A 396 -2.04 6.69 34.21
CA HIS A 396 -2.51 5.32 34.27
C HIS A 396 -1.34 4.33 34.45
N ASP A 397 -0.30 4.42 33.63
CA ASP A 397 0.86 3.53 33.69
C ASP A 397 1.63 3.67 35.02
N ILE A 398 1.72 4.89 35.56
CA ILE A 398 2.38 5.17 36.82
C ILE A 398 1.60 4.57 38.01
N GLN A 399 0.27 4.53 37.96
CA GLN A 399 -0.53 3.94 39.03
C GLN A 399 -0.20 2.48 39.30
N ASP A 400 0.09 1.74 38.24
CA ASP A 400 0.41 0.31 38.30
C ASP A 400 1.93 0.02 38.45
N ALA A 401 2.78 1.04 38.40
CA ALA A 401 4.22 0.87 38.51
C ALA A 401 4.68 0.60 39.93
N LYS A 402 5.83 -0.06 40.10
CA LYS A 402 6.51 -0.23 41.38
C LYS A 402 6.93 1.12 41.99
N ASP A 403 6.92 1.23 43.30
CA ASP A 403 7.14 2.49 44.02
C ASP A 403 8.37 3.33 43.61
N PRO A 404 9.57 2.75 43.39
CA PRO A 404 10.71 3.55 42.92
C PRO A 404 10.51 4.17 41.52
N LEU A 405 9.81 3.48 40.64
CA LEU A 405 9.47 3.99 39.30
C LEU A 405 8.42 5.09 39.39
N LYS A 406 7.38 4.92 40.22
CA LYS A 406 6.36 5.96 40.49
C LYS A 406 7.00 7.28 40.91
N VAL A 407 7.90 7.21 41.89
CA VAL A 407 8.58 8.43 42.39
C VAL A 407 9.37 9.11 41.27
N ARG A 408 10.11 8.35 40.48
CA ARG A 408 10.90 8.91 39.34
C ARG A 408 10.02 9.51 38.27
N ALA A 409 8.94 8.85 37.91
CA ALA A 409 8.00 9.31 36.90
C ALA A 409 7.25 10.58 37.35
N TYR A 410 6.73 10.59 38.59
CA TYR A 410 6.08 11.80 39.14
C TYR A 410 7.06 12.97 39.25
N TYR A 411 8.31 12.72 39.65
CA TYR A 411 9.34 13.76 39.69
C TYR A 411 9.60 14.33 38.30
N ALA A 412 9.75 13.48 37.29
CA ALA A 412 9.94 13.89 35.91
C ALA A 412 8.78 14.77 35.40
N LEU A 413 7.54 14.31 35.62
CA LEU A 413 6.33 15.07 35.24
C LEU A 413 6.20 16.40 35.97
N SER A 414 6.48 16.45 37.28
CA SER A 414 6.41 17.70 38.06
C SER A 414 7.41 18.76 37.58
N ARG A 415 8.53 18.36 37.01
CA ARG A 415 9.52 19.26 36.42
C ARG A 415 9.15 19.77 35.05
N PHE A 416 8.32 19.01 34.33
CA PHE A 416 7.86 19.40 33.01
C PHE A 416 6.68 20.39 33.07
N MET A 417 5.86 20.33 34.11
CA MET A 417 4.70 21.19 34.31
C MET A 417 5.05 22.59 34.88
N LYS A 418 6.31 22.86 35.15
CA LYS A 418 6.84 24.18 35.57
C LYS A 418 7.53 24.88 34.41
#